data_6eea51d7deb695980ed5a63c8f2a7872
#
_entry.id   6eea51d7deb695980ed5a63c8f2a7872
#
_cell.length_a   1.000
_cell.length_b   1.000
_cell.length_c   1.000
_cell.angle_alpha   90.00
_cell.angle_beta   90.00
_cell.angle_gamma   90.00
#
_symmetry.space_group_name_H-M   'P 1'
#
loop_
_entity.id
_entity.type
_entity.pdbx_description
1 polymer ?
#
loop_
_entity_poly.entity_id
_entity_poly.type
_entity_poly.pdbx_seq_one_letter_code
_entity_poly.pdbx_strand_id
1 'polypeptide(L)'
;PSSKLKESQHAELFDTLVAHTDLTQNAEVIGNAEPVMSKSEYDDIVFSMDLVKVLPKKDGVSKFLIAAILQDKKFKAHCLGYVNGTTVLHLSKKALPEYKLFLPSDFSTLKPLDEVVTALYKQVSSNISENTYLEELREALLPKLMSGEIDVSTVQF
;
A
#
# COMPACT_ATOMS: atom_id res chain seq x y z
N PRO A 1 10.90 19.93 3.50
CA PRO A 1 9.89 19.65 2.47
C PRO A 1 10.01 20.72 1.38
N SER A 2 10.11 20.30 0.12
CA SER A 2 10.20 21.29 -0.95
C SER A 2 8.83 21.94 -1.11
N SER A 3 8.81 23.29 -1.21
CA SER A 3 7.62 24.11 -1.48
C SER A 3 6.92 23.83 -2.81
N LYS A 4 7.28 22.73 -3.50
CA LYS A 4 6.80 22.31 -4.82
C LYS A 4 5.89 21.08 -4.78
N LEU A 5 5.60 20.52 -3.59
CA LEU A 5 4.69 19.39 -3.49
C LEU A 5 3.26 19.83 -3.81
N LYS A 6 2.62 19.10 -4.71
CA LYS A 6 1.21 19.33 -5.05
C LYS A 6 0.35 18.59 -4.02
N GLU A 7 -0.77 19.19 -3.65
CA GLU A 7 -1.77 18.55 -2.78
C GLU A 7 -2.20 17.16 -3.29
N SER A 8 -2.22 16.98 -4.61
CA SER A 8 -2.53 15.70 -5.25
C SER A 8 -1.47 14.60 -5.04
N GLN A 9 -0.31 14.92 -4.48
CA GLN A 9 0.78 13.97 -4.19
C GLN A 9 0.81 13.51 -2.72
N HIS A 10 -0.15 13.95 -1.92
CA HIS A 10 -0.32 13.45 -0.56
C HIS A 10 -1.16 12.18 -0.55
N ALA A 11 -0.73 11.20 0.25
CA ALA A 11 -1.47 9.99 0.52
C ALA A 11 -1.83 9.90 2.00
N GLU A 12 -2.94 9.24 2.28
CA GLU A 12 -3.36 8.88 3.62
C GLU A 12 -3.19 7.37 3.85
N LEU A 13 -3.26 6.97 5.10
CA LEU A 13 -3.26 5.56 5.46
C LEU A 13 -4.41 4.83 4.72
N PHE A 14 -4.06 3.70 4.12
CA PHE A 14 -4.92 2.88 3.28
C PHE A 14 -5.33 3.47 1.92
N ASP A 15 -4.77 4.59 1.49
CA ASP A 15 -4.91 4.99 0.09
C ASP A 15 -4.17 4.00 -0.80
N THR A 16 -4.78 3.59 -1.91
CA THR A 16 -4.16 2.66 -2.85
C THR A 16 -3.35 3.43 -3.89
N LEU A 17 -2.08 3.06 -4.02
CA LEU A 17 -1.15 3.60 -5.00
C LEU A 17 -0.87 2.55 -6.07
N VAL A 18 -0.95 2.93 -7.33
CA VAL A 18 -0.66 2.07 -8.49
C VAL A 18 0.63 2.54 -9.15
N ALA A 19 1.55 1.62 -9.37
CA ALA A 19 2.81 1.90 -10.04
C ALA A 19 2.57 2.21 -11.53
N HIS A 20 3.02 3.40 -11.95
CA HIS A 20 2.84 3.94 -13.28
C HIS A 20 4.10 3.92 -14.13
N THR A 21 5.26 3.74 -13.50
CA THR A 21 6.57 3.67 -14.14
C THR A 21 7.33 2.45 -13.63
N ASP A 22 8.12 1.83 -14.50
CA ASP A 22 8.96 0.69 -14.17
C ASP A 22 10.29 0.78 -14.92
N LEU A 23 11.36 0.53 -14.21
CA LEU A 23 12.74 0.46 -14.75
C LEU A 23 13.14 -0.99 -15.05
N THR A 24 12.35 -1.97 -14.62
CA THR A 24 12.60 -3.38 -14.92
C THR A 24 12.06 -3.74 -16.29
N GLN A 25 12.87 -4.40 -17.10
CA GLN A 25 12.44 -4.80 -18.45
C GLN A 25 11.33 -5.86 -18.44
N ASN A 26 11.20 -6.58 -17.32
CA ASN A 26 10.18 -7.61 -17.13
C ASN A 26 8.83 -7.06 -16.65
N ALA A 27 8.67 -5.74 -16.53
CA ALA A 27 7.46 -5.09 -16.03
C ALA A 27 7.02 -5.63 -14.65
N GLU A 28 7.98 -5.81 -13.74
CA GLU A 28 7.74 -6.43 -12.43
C GLU A 28 6.91 -5.54 -11.52
N VAL A 29 7.11 -4.24 -11.60
CA VAL A 29 6.51 -3.23 -10.69
C VAL A 29 5.29 -2.55 -11.32
N ILE A 30 5.35 -2.20 -12.61
CA ILE A 30 4.29 -1.43 -13.29
C ILE A 30 2.93 -2.10 -13.18
N GLY A 31 1.91 -1.34 -12.80
CA GLY A 31 0.55 -1.85 -12.60
C GLY A 31 0.34 -2.61 -11.28
N ASN A 32 1.35 -2.73 -10.41
CA ASN A 32 1.13 -3.20 -9.05
C ASN A 32 0.34 -2.12 -8.28
N ALA A 33 -0.60 -2.56 -7.49
CA ALA A 33 -1.45 -1.71 -6.68
C ALA A 33 -1.24 -2.06 -5.20
N GLU A 34 -0.76 -1.11 -4.41
CA GLU A 34 -0.48 -1.33 -3.00
C GLU A 34 -1.13 -0.25 -2.14
N PRO A 35 -1.86 -0.61 -1.08
CA PRO A 35 -2.35 0.35 -0.11
C PRO A 35 -1.21 0.81 0.80
N VAL A 36 -1.28 2.06 1.23
CA VAL A 36 -0.37 2.60 2.25
C VAL A 36 -0.70 1.94 3.59
N MET A 37 0.17 1.09 4.10
CA MET A 37 -0.11 0.26 5.28
C MET A 37 0.44 0.84 6.59
N SER A 38 1.35 1.82 6.52
CA SER A 38 1.93 2.47 7.70
C SER A 38 2.28 3.93 7.38
N LYS A 39 2.17 4.79 8.37
CA LYS A 39 2.69 6.16 8.32
C LYS A 39 4.13 6.26 8.85
N SER A 40 4.60 5.25 9.57
CA SER A 40 5.81 5.35 10.35
C SER A 40 5.78 6.58 11.30
N GLU A 41 6.91 7.24 11.50
CA GLU A 41 7.05 8.45 12.32
C GLU A 41 6.76 9.77 11.56
N TYR A 42 6.36 9.67 10.28
CA TYR A 42 6.16 10.86 9.43
C TYR A 42 4.72 11.39 9.53
N ASP A 43 4.59 12.70 9.62
CA ASP A 43 3.29 13.39 9.64
C ASP A 43 2.61 13.31 8.27
N ASP A 44 3.40 13.45 7.19
CA ASP A 44 2.94 13.49 5.81
C ASP A 44 3.51 12.33 5.00
N ILE A 45 2.64 11.66 4.26
CA ILE A 45 3.02 10.67 3.25
C ILE A 45 2.90 11.32 1.88
N VAL A 46 3.99 11.34 1.14
CA VAL A 46 4.00 11.87 -0.23
C VAL A 46 4.50 10.82 -1.20
N PHE A 47 3.97 10.83 -2.42
CA PHE A 47 4.38 9.91 -3.47
C PHE A 47 4.84 10.64 -4.72
N SER A 48 5.72 9.97 -5.49
CA SER A 48 6.28 10.52 -6.74
C SER A 48 5.26 10.49 -7.88
N MET A 49 5.60 11.14 -8.99
CA MET A 49 4.80 11.10 -10.21
C MET A 49 4.75 9.71 -10.89
N ASP A 50 5.57 8.77 -10.40
CA ASP A 50 5.64 7.39 -10.87
C ASP A 50 4.52 6.52 -10.28
N LEU A 51 3.73 7.09 -9.39
CA LEU A 51 2.58 6.44 -8.74
C LEU A 51 1.30 7.23 -9.01
N VAL A 52 0.19 6.53 -9.04
CA VAL A 52 -1.15 7.11 -9.16
C VAL A 52 -2.00 6.65 -8.00
N LYS A 53 -2.61 7.60 -7.30
CA LYS A 53 -3.55 7.34 -6.21
C LYS A 53 -4.93 6.99 -6.76
N VAL A 54 -5.50 5.89 -6.28
CA VAL A 54 -6.85 5.43 -6.63
C VAL A 54 -7.74 5.47 -5.40
N LEU A 55 -8.87 6.16 -5.52
CA LEU A 55 -9.85 6.31 -4.47
C LEU A 55 -11.24 5.90 -4.98
N PRO A 56 -12.11 5.31 -4.13
CA PRO A 56 -13.49 5.05 -4.50
C PRO A 56 -14.23 6.37 -4.73
N LYS A 57 -15.07 6.41 -5.78
CA LYS A 57 -15.93 7.57 -6.08
C LYS A 57 -17.37 7.35 -5.67
N LYS A 58 -17.77 6.11 -5.42
CA LYS A 58 -19.17 5.75 -5.10
C LYS A 58 -19.28 5.34 -3.65
N ASP A 59 -20.37 5.76 -3.03
CA ASP A 59 -20.75 5.27 -1.72
C ASP A 59 -21.01 3.76 -1.78
N GLY A 60 -20.67 3.05 -0.70
CA GLY A 60 -20.84 1.60 -0.59
C GLY A 60 -19.66 0.77 -1.12
N VAL A 61 -18.59 1.42 -1.58
CA VAL A 61 -17.32 0.74 -1.93
C VAL A 61 -16.21 1.35 -1.09
N SER A 62 -15.61 0.57 -0.21
CA SER A 62 -14.52 1.08 0.64
C SER A 62 -13.20 1.13 -0.13
N LYS A 63 -12.25 1.90 0.41
CA LYS A 63 -10.88 1.92 -0.10
C LYS A 63 -10.18 0.56 0.05
N PHE A 64 -10.57 -0.24 1.03
CA PHE A 64 -10.03 -1.59 1.24
C PHE A 64 -10.50 -2.57 0.16
N LEU A 65 -11.77 -2.50 -0.21
CA LEU A 65 -12.30 -3.31 -1.30
C LEU A 65 -11.65 -2.93 -2.64
N ILE A 66 -11.43 -1.63 -2.90
CA ILE A 66 -10.68 -1.17 -4.08
C ILE A 66 -9.25 -1.73 -4.06
N ALA A 67 -8.54 -1.66 -2.93
CA ALA A 67 -7.21 -2.21 -2.81
C ALA A 67 -7.18 -3.70 -3.17
N ALA A 68 -8.07 -4.50 -2.58
CA ALA A 68 -8.17 -5.93 -2.84
C ALA A 68 -8.47 -6.26 -4.33
N ILE A 69 -9.34 -5.47 -4.97
CA ILE A 69 -9.66 -5.63 -6.39
C ILE A 69 -8.45 -5.32 -7.27
N LEU A 70 -7.71 -4.25 -6.96
CA LEU A 70 -6.58 -3.82 -7.78
C LEU A 70 -5.32 -4.67 -7.54
N GLN A 71 -5.24 -5.41 -6.43
CA GLN A 71 -4.18 -6.39 -6.18
C GLN A 71 -4.40 -7.72 -6.92
N ASP A 72 -5.56 -7.90 -7.58
CA ASP A 72 -5.82 -9.10 -8.38
C ASP A 72 -4.92 -9.15 -9.62
N LYS A 73 -4.45 -10.36 -9.94
CA LYS A 73 -3.62 -10.63 -11.13
C LYS A 73 -4.26 -10.17 -12.45
N LYS A 74 -5.59 -10.11 -12.51
CA LYS A 74 -6.33 -9.63 -13.69
C LYS A 74 -6.11 -8.14 -13.92
N PHE A 75 -6.06 -7.33 -12.86
CA PHE A 75 -5.74 -5.92 -12.97
C PHE A 75 -4.30 -5.72 -13.46
N LYS A 76 -3.34 -6.44 -12.89
CA LYS A 76 -1.95 -6.43 -13.36
C LYS A 76 -1.85 -6.79 -14.85
N ALA A 77 -2.49 -7.90 -15.25
CA ALA A 77 -2.50 -8.35 -16.65
C ALA A 77 -3.15 -7.31 -17.58
N HIS A 78 -4.23 -6.64 -17.15
CA HIS A 78 -4.84 -5.55 -17.89
C HIS A 78 -3.85 -4.38 -18.05
N CYS A 79 -3.18 -3.97 -16.99
CA CYS A 79 -2.19 -2.89 -17.04
C CYS A 79 -1.05 -3.20 -18.01
N LEU A 80 -0.57 -4.44 -18.07
CA LEU A 80 0.49 -4.86 -18.99
C LEU A 80 0.12 -4.63 -20.46
N GLY A 81 -1.17 -4.71 -20.82
CA GLY A 81 -1.67 -4.39 -22.16
C GLY A 81 -1.59 -2.88 -22.53
N TYR A 82 -1.32 -2.02 -21.56
CA TYR A 82 -1.26 -0.57 -21.70
C TYR A 82 0.14 0.02 -21.46
N VAL A 83 1.15 -0.84 -21.39
CA VAL A 83 2.54 -0.43 -21.16
C VAL A 83 3.18 0.04 -22.45
N ASN A 84 3.91 1.14 -22.38
CA ASN A 84 4.72 1.72 -23.46
C ASN A 84 6.14 2.00 -22.95
N GLY A 85 7.09 2.04 -23.89
CA GLY A 85 8.50 2.29 -23.58
C GLY A 85 9.37 1.05 -23.78
N THR A 86 10.67 1.27 -23.90
CA THR A 86 11.67 0.21 -24.14
C THR A 86 12.70 0.11 -23.02
N THR A 87 13.13 1.22 -22.47
CA THR A 87 14.13 1.29 -21.39
C THR A 87 13.45 1.60 -20.05
N VAL A 88 12.54 2.58 -20.09
CA VAL A 88 11.65 2.92 -18.97
C VAL A 88 10.24 2.63 -19.43
N LEU A 89 9.56 1.76 -18.72
CA LEU A 89 8.18 1.40 -19.03
C LEU A 89 7.24 2.40 -18.36
N HIS A 90 6.26 2.86 -19.13
CA HIS A 90 5.23 3.78 -18.65
C HIS A 90 3.85 3.21 -18.88
N LEU A 91 2.99 3.27 -17.86
CA LEU A 91 1.60 2.91 -17.99
C LEU A 91 0.82 4.02 -18.67
N SER A 92 0.04 3.69 -19.68
CA SER A 92 -0.86 4.65 -20.33
C SER A 92 -1.90 5.16 -19.31
N LYS A 93 -2.21 6.46 -19.37
CA LYS A 93 -3.28 7.08 -18.55
C LYS A 93 -4.66 6.46 -18.78
N LYS A 94 -4.83 5.71 -19.88
CA LYS A 94 -6.07 5.01 -20.21
C LYS A 94 -6.24 3.69 -19.44
N ALA A 95 -5.15 3.11 -18.93
CA ALA A 95 -5.18 1.79 -18.28
C ALA A 95 -6.19 1.72 -17.14
N LEU A 96 -6.15 2.67 -16.21
CA LEU A 96 -7.04 2.65 -15.05
C LEU A 96 -8.51 2.93 -15.45
N PRO A 97 -8.83 3.98 -16.23
CA PRO A 97 -10.22 4.26 -16.63
C PRO A 97 -10.87 3.16 -17.49
N GLU A 98 -10.08 2.43 -18.27
CA GLU A 98 -10.57 1.38 -19.15
C GLU A 98 -10.66 0.00 -18.48
N TYR A 99 -10.19 -0.13 -17.24
CA TYR A 99 -10.35 -1.36 -16.48
C TYR A 99 -11.81 -1.58 -16.08
N LYS A 100 -12.40 -2.63 -16.59
CA LYS A 100 -13.81 -2.96 -16.39
C LYS A 100 -13.97 -4.03 -15.31
N LEU A 101 -14.79 -3.71 -14.33
CA LEU A 101 -15.18 -4.62 -13.25
C LEU A 101 -16.67 -4.97 -13.39
N PHE A 102 -16.99 -6.23 -13.15
CA PHE A 102 -18.35 -6.68 -12.99
C PHE A 102 -18.66 -6.74 -11.50
N LEU A 103 -19.41 -5.77 -11.05
CA LEU A 103 -19.86 -5.66 -9.66
C LEU A 103 -21.38 -5.84 -9.60
N PRO A 104 -21.93 -6.34 -8.48
CA PRO A 104 -23.36 -6.38 -8.26
C PRO A 104 -24.00 -4.99 -8.40
N SER A 105 -25.21 -4.91 -8.92
CA SER A 105 -25.95 -3.66 -9.01
C SER A 105 -26.27 -3.10 -7.61
N ASP A 106 -26.52 -3.99 -6.67
CA ASP A 106 -26.71 -3.66 -5.24
C ASP A 106 -25.40 -3.91 -4.47
N PHE A 107 -24.73 -2.81 -4.12
CA PHE A 107 -23.49 -2.85 -3.34
C PHE A 107 -23.69 -3.34 -1.91
N SER A 108 -24.92 -3.37 -1.40
CA SER A 108 -25.19 -3.91 -0.06
C SER A 108 -24.79 -5.38 0.07
N THR A 109 -24.84 -6.12 -1.03
CA THR A 109 -24.41 -7.54 -1.11
C THR A 109 -22.92 -7.71 -0.88
N LEU A 110 -22.10 -6.67 -1.10
CA LEU A 110 -20.65 -6.68 -0.89
C LEU A 110 -20.27 -6.33 0.54
N LYS A 111 -21.20 -5.82 1.34
CA LYS A 111 -20.92 -5.36 2.70
C LYS A 111 -20.23 -6.40 3.59
N PRO A 112 -20.68 -7.67 3.66
CA PRO A 112 -19.99 -8.69 4.48
C PRO A 112 -18.55 -8.93 4.02
N LEU A 113 -18.30 -8.94 2.71
CA LEU A 113 -16.97 -9.08 2.15
C LEU A 113 -16.10 -7.86 2.48
N ASP A 114 -16.65 -6.66 2.33
CA ASP A 114 -15.95 -5.41 2.63
C ASP A 114 -15.57 -5.30 4.12
N GLU A 115 -16.44 -5.74 5.03
CA GLU A 115 -16.14 -5.80 6.46
C GLU A 115 -14.96 -6.74 6.76
N VAL A 116 -14.94 -7.93 6.17
CA VAL A 116 -13.83 -8.89 6.34
C VAL A 116 -12.54 -8.33 5.75
N VAL A 117 -12.55 -7.82 4.53
CA VAL A 117 -11.39 -7.23 3.87
C VAL A 117 -10.86 -6.05 4.68
N THR A 118 -11.74 -5.17 5.15
CA THR A 118 -11.39 -4.04 6.02
C THR A 118 -10.68 -4.50 7.29
N ALA A 119 -11.21 -5.54 7.96
CA ALA A 119 -10.62 -6.07 9.17
C ALA A 119 -9.21 -6.65 8.92
N LEU A 120 -9.04 -7.39 7.81
CA LEU A 120 -7.75 -7.95 7.42
C LEU A 120 -6.69 -6.88 7.15
N TYR A 121 -7.00 -5.84 6.37
CA TYR A 121 -6.05 -4.75 6.11
C TYR A 121 -5.68 -3.99 7.39
N LYS A 122 -6.65 -3.71 8.25
CA LYS A 122 -6.38 -3.07 9.54
C LYS A 122 -5.49 -3.94 10.43
N GLN A 123 -5.73 -5.25 10.45
CA GLN A 123 -4.89 -6.18 11.22
C GLN A 123 -3.47 -6.22 10.68
N VAL A 124 -3.28 -6.29 9.36
CA VAL A 124 -1.94 -6.24 8.74
C VAL A 124 -1.23 -4.93 9.07
N SER A 125 -1.92 -3.79 8.98
CA SER A 125 -1.38 -2.49 9.34
C SER A 125 -0.96 -2.42 10.81
N SER A 126 -1.78 -2.98 11.72
CA SER A 126 -1.44 -3.08 13.15
C SER A 126 -0.19 -3.93 13.37
N ASN A 127 -0.11 -5.09 12.70
CA ASN A 127 1.05 -5.98 12.84
C ASN A 127 2.34 -5.31 12.29
N ILE A 128 2.24 -4.53 11.22
CA ILE A 128 3.39 -3.77 10.69
C ILE A 128 3.87 -2.76 11.75
N SER A 129 2.95 -2.02 12.36
CA SER A 129 3.29 -1.05 13.41
C SER A 129 3.89 -1.72 14.63
N GLU A 130 3.36 -2.86 15.04
CA GLU A 130 3.89 -3.66 16.16
C GLU A 130 5.28 -4.19 15.85
N ASN A 131 5.51 -4.70 14.65
CA ASN A 131 6.83 -5.15 14.22
C ASN A 131 7.87 -4.02 14.25
N THR A 132 7.51 -2.83 13.76
CA THR A 132 8.40 -1.65 13.83
C THR A 132 8.75 -1.33 15.28
N TYR A 133 7.76 -1.30 16.18
CA TYR A 133 7.99 -1.05 17.60
C TYR A 133 8.90 -2.12 18.24
N LEU A 134 8.68 -3.39 17.92
CA LEU A 134 9.52 -4.50 18.45
C LEU A 134 10.96 -4.43 17.90
N GLU A 135 11.14 -4.00 16.66
CA GLU A 135 12.47 -3.74 16.09
C GLU A 135 13.19 -2.61 16.84
N GLU A 136 12.52 -1.49 17.06
CA GLU A 136 13.06 -0.36 17.83
C GLU A 136 13.44 -0.79 19.27
N LEU A 137 12.56 -1.55 19.92
CA LEU A 137 12.81 -2.09 21.27
C LEU A 137 14.02 -3.02 21.29
N ARG A 138 14.13 -3.92 20.31
CA ARG A 138 15.30 -4.81 20.16
C ARG A 138 16.60 -4.02 20.00
N GLU A 139 16.60 -3.03 19.09
CA GLU A 139 17.78 -2.20 18.84
C GLU A 139 18.19 -1.36 20.08
N ALA A 140 17.21 -0.96 20.88
CA ALA A 140 17.47 -0.23 22.12
C ALA A 140 18.01 -1.13 23.27
N LEU A 141 17.51 -2.36 23.34
CA LEU A 141 17.85 -3.28 24.43
C LEU A 141 19.12 -4.10 24.18
N LEU A 142 19.35 -4.53 22.93
CA LEU A 142 20.44 -5.43 22.60
C LEU A 142 21.84 -4.89 23.02
N PRO A 143 22.21 -3.63 22.77
CA PRO A 143 23.48 -3.09 23.23
C PRO A 143 23.62 -3.07 24.77
N LYS A 144 22.53 -2.81 25.49
CA LYS A 144 22.51 -2.75 26.95
C LYS A 144 22.66 -4.13 27.59
N LEU A 145 22.06 -5.14 26.95
CA LEU A 145 22.22 -6.53 27.35
C LEU A 145 23.67 -7.01 27.09
N MET A 146 24.23 -6.67 25.92
CA MET A 146 25.59 -7.08 25.56
C MET A 146 26.67 -6.39 26.40
N SER A 147 26.42 -5.15 26.85
CA SER A 147 27.35 -4.42 27.71
C SER A 147 27.25 -4.81 29.19
N GLY A 148 26.23 -5.61 29.57
CA GLY A 148 25.94 -5.92 30.98
C GLY A 148 25.29 -4.78 31.76
N GLU A 149 24.84 -3.71 31.10
CA GLU A 149 24.09 -2.61 31.73
C GLU A 149 22.74 -3.12 32.29
N ILE A 150 22.13 -4.08 31.57
CA ILE A 150 20.94 -4.80 32.04
C ILE A 150 21.37 -6.20 32.48
N ASP A 151 21.23 -6.47 33.78
CA ASP A 151 21.48 -7.79 34.34
C ASP A 151 20.23 -8.65 34.21
N VAL A 152 20.33 -9.77 33.50
CA VAL A 152 19.25 -10.75 33.29
C VAL A 152 19.42 -12.03 34.13
N SER A 153 20.41 -12.08 35.01
CA SER A 153 20.71 -13.27 35.81
C SER A 153 19.57 -13.69 36.76
N THR A 154 18.64 -12.77 37.04
CA THR A 154 17.49 -12.98 37.92
C THR A 154 16.18 -13.29 37.16
N VAL A 155 16.19 -13.25 35.83
CA VAL A 155 14.98 -13.52 35.01
C VAL A 155 14.77 -15.03 34.98
N GLN A 156 13.64 -15.48 35.53
CA GLN A 156 13.20 -16.86 35.42
C GLN A 156 12.30 -17.00 34.17
N PHE A 157 12.58 -17.99 33.34
CA PHE A 157 11.79 -18.33 32.13
C PHE A 157 10.83 -19.46 32.44
#